data_5327b0530a070f6c2713710d4642e1db
#
_entry.id   5327b0530a070f6c2713710d4642e1db
#
_cell.length_a   1.000
_cell.length_b   1.000
_cell.length_c   1.000
_cell.angle_alpha   90.00
_cell.angle_beta   90.00
_cell.angle_gamma   90.00
#
_symmetry.space_group_name_H-M   'P 1'
#
loop_
_entity.id
_entity.type
_entity.pdbx_description
1 polymer ?
#
loop_
_entity_poly.entity_id
_entity_poly.type
_entity_poly.pdbx_seq_one_letter_code
_entity_poly.pdbx_strand_id
1 'polypeptide(L)'
;MVSGKDEAPVMATWLIDNGIDPARILIEPTATSTNENLERSLALLRSSGHPDPSRGQPFMVVTSDFHKFRTLVWAWHLGIPITVLTAVTLPPHRQLDFARELTAFPHSLARVLWRRLVAWWQQR
;
A
#
# COMPACT_ATOMS: atom_id res chain seq x y z
N MET A 1 -6.32 9.14 2.44
CA MET A 1 -4.86 9.15 2.68
C MET A 1 -4.13 8.84 1.39
N VAL A 2 -2.98 9.47 1.16
CA VAL A 2 -2.06 9.21 0.06
C VAL A 2 -0.69 8.81 0.62
N SER A 3 0.01 7.88 -0.04
CA SER A 3 1.28 7.33 0.45
C SER A 3 2.27 7.10 -0.69
N GLY A 4 3.54 7.37 -0.44
CA GLY A 4 4.66 7.23 -1.36
C GLY A 4 5.56 8.47 -1.37
N LYS A 5 6.88 8.24 -1.39
CA LYS A 5 7.88 9.30 -1.20
C LYS A 5 7.72 10.47 -2.18
N ASP A 6 7.61 10.17 -3.46
CA ASP A 6 7.55 11.21 -4.51
C ASP A 6 6.11 11.39 -5.03
N GLU A 7 5.23 10.43 -4.76
CA GLU A 7 3.87 10.36 -5.29
C GLU A 7 2.84 11.04 -4.37
N ALA A 8 2.97 10.85 -3.04
CA ALA A 8 1.96 11.33 -2.10
C ALA A 8 1.77 12.86 -2.12
N PRO A 9 2.82 13.69 -2.20
CA PRO A 9 2.63 15.14 -2.31
C PRO A 9 1.92 15.56 -3.61
N VAL A 10 2.27 14.91 -4.72
CA VAL A 10 1.65 15.18 -6.04
C VAL A 10 0.18 14.78 -6.04
N MET A 11 -0.12 13.58 -5.52
CA MET A 11 -1.51 13.12 -5.36
C MET A 11 -2.33 14.03 -4.45
N ALA A 12 -1.76 14.49 -3.35
CA ALA A 12 -2.44 15.40 -2.43
C ALA A 12 -2.77 16.73 -3.13
N THR A 13 -1.82 17.33 -3.83
CA THR A 13 -2.05 18.56 -4.61
C THR A 13 -3.15 18.34 -5.64
N TRP A 14 -3.10 17.26 -6.40
CA TRP A 14 -4.13 16.97 -7.39
C TRP A 14 -5.53 16.84 -6.77
N LEU A 15 -5.65 16.15 -5.63
CA LEU A 15 -6.92 16.00 -4.91
C LEU A 15 -7.47 17.36 -4.43
N ILE A 16 -6.60 18.22 -3.91
CA ILE A 16 -6.97 19.57 -3.45
C ILE A 16 -7.47 20.41 -4.64
N ASP A 17 -6.75 20.38 -5.75
CA ASP A 17 -7.12 21.11 -6.98
C ASP A 17 -8.45 20.61 -7.57
N ASN A 18 -8.84 19.38 -7.27
CA ASN A 18 -10.12 18.78 -7.66
C ASN A 18 -11.19 18.83 -6.55
N GLY A 19 -11.02 19.72 -5.56
CA GLY A 19 -12.07 20.07 -4.60
C GLY A 19 -12.12 19.21 -3.33
N ILE A 20 -11.10 18.42 -3.05
CA ILE A 20 -11.01 17.69 -1.77
C ILE A 20 -10.42 18.62 -0.72
N ASP A 21 -11.12 18.76 0.40
CA ASP A 21 -10.64 19.55 1.54
C ASP A 21 -9.29 19.01 2.05
N PRO A 22 -8.24 19.86 2.13
CA PRO A 22 -6.93 19.46 2.66
C PRO A 22 -6.99 18.80 4.05
N ALA A 23 -7.92 19.22 4.91
CA ALA A 23 -8.12 18.65 6.24
C ALA A 23 -8.53 17.16 6.22
N ARG A 24 -9.03 16.68 5.07
CA ARG A 24 -9.42 15.27 4.85
C ARG A 24 -8.31 14.41 4.26
N ILE A 25 -7.15 14.98 3.99
CA ILE A 25 -6.04 14.29 3.33
C ILE A 25 -4.92 14.05 4.35
N LEU A 26 -4.65 12.78 4.65
CA LEU A 26 -3.43 12.38 5.33
C LEU A 26 -2.36 12.06 4.28
N ILE A 27 -1.16 12.58 4.49
CA ILE A 27 -0.04 12.41 3.56
C ILE A 27 1.05 11.61 4.27
N GLU A 28 1.44 10.48 3.67
CA GLU A 28 2.60 9.68 4.08
C GLU A 28 3.68 9.81 2.98
N PRO A 29 4.69 10.69 3.13
CA PRO A 29 5.59 11.07 2.05
C PRO A 29 6.92 10.30 2.05
N THR A 30 7.07 9.25 2.84
CA THR A 30 8.37 8.62 3.09
C THR A 30 8.51 7.19 2.59
N ALA A 31 7.41 6.52 2.28
CA ALA A 31 7.43 5.14 1.82
C ALA A 31 8.05 5.00 0.43
N THR A 32 8.94 4.03 0.27
CA THR A 32 9.67 3.74 -0.98
C THR A 32 9.31 2.38 -1.59
N SER A 33 8.44 1.63 -0.95
CA SER A 33 8.02 0.29 -1.41
C SER A 33 6.59 -0.03 -0.97
N THR A 34 5.97 -1.01 -1.61
CA THR A 34 4.58 -1.40 -1.32
C THR A 34 4.35 -1.79 0.14
N ASN A 35 5.29 -2.53 0.75
CA ASN A 35 5.15 -2.86 2.17
C ASN A 35 5.26 -1.62 3.06
N GLU A 36 6.19 -0.70 2.76
CA GLU A 36 6.30 0.55 3.51
C GLU A 36 5.06 1.42 3.34
N ASN A 37 4.49 1.49 2.14
CA ASN A 37 3.23 2.20 1.93
C ASN A 37 2.14 1.70 2.89
N LEU A 38 1.96 0.40 3.04
CA LEU A 38 0.97 -0.15 3.96
C LEU A 38 1.36 0.00 5.43
N GLU A 39 2.60 -0.34 5.79
CA GLU A 39 3.09 -0.27 7.18
C GLU A 39 3.06 1.17 7.73
N ARG A 40 3.58 2.14 6.97
CA ARG A 40 3.65 3.55 7.37
C ARG A 40 2.28 4.21 7.35
N SER A 41 1.43 3.87 6.36
CA SER A 41 0.04 4.31 6.34
C SER A 41 -0.73 3.84 7.56
N LEU A 42 -0.56 2.58 7.96
CA LEU A 42 -1.18 2.04 9.16
C LEU A 42 -0.69 2.74 10.42
N ALA A 43 0.62 2.98 10.53
CA ALA A 43 1.20 3.72 11.64
C ALA A 43 0.66 5.16 11.73
N LEU A 44 0.56 5.84 10.60
CA LEU A 44 0.04 7.20 10.52
C LEU A 44 -1.45 7.26 10.93
N LEU A 45 -2.27 6.33 10.46
CA LEU A 45 -3.69 6.25 10.86
C LEU A 45 -3.85 6.06 12.36
N ARG A 46 -3.07 5.16 12.95
CA ARG A 46 -3.09 4.91 14.40
C ARG A 46 -2.67 6.14 15.21
N SER A 47 -1.60 6.81 14.79
CA SER A 47 -1.10 8.01 15.49
C SER A 47 -2.01 9.21 15.33
N SER A 48 -2.79 9.28 14.26
CA SER A 48 -3.75 10.36 13.98
C SER A 48 -5.13 10.13 14.59
N GLY A 49 -5.32 9.05 15.37
CA GLY A 49 -6.60 8.73 16.01
C GLY A 49 -7.69 8.24 15.05
N HIS A 50 -7.32 7.85 13.83
CA HIS A 50 -8.26 7.27 12.87
C HIS A 50 -8.52 5.79 13.19
N PRO A 51 -9.67 5.23 12.74
CA PRO A 51 -9.97 3.83 12.94
C PRO A 51 -8.85 2.91 12.41
N ASP A 52 -8.44 1.95 13.24
CA ASP A 52 -7.42 0.97 12.86
C ASP A 52 -8.06 -0.12 11.96
N PRO A 53 -7.55 -0.30 10.73
CA PRO A 53 -8.07 -1.32 9.82
C PRO A 53 -7.99 -2.74 10.36
N SER A 54 -7.01 -3.04 11.17
CA SER A 54 -6.86 -4.36 11.78
C SER A 54 -7.99 -4.70 12.78
N ARG A 55 -8.81 -3.72 13.15
CA ARG A 55 -9.93 -3.87 14.08
C ARG A 55 -11.29 -4.05 13.40
N GLY A 56 -11.32 -4.53 12.16
CA GLY A 56 -12.54 -4.98 11.49
C GLY A 56 -13.22 -3.97 10.56
N GLN A 57 -12.64 -2.81 10.31
CA GLN A 57 -13.11 -1.89 9.28
C GLN A 57 -12.31 -2.11 7.98
N PRO A 58 -12.93 -2.59 6.88
CA PRO A 58 -12.22 -2.80 5.62
C PRO A 58 -11.78 -1.45 5.03
N PHE A 59 -10.52 -1.39 4.59
CA PHE A 59 -10.00 -0.24 3.86
C PHE A 59 -10.06 -0.47 2.36
N MET A 60 -10.38 0.59 1.65
CA MET A 60 -10.24 0.63 0.22
C MET A 60 -8.85 1.15 -0.13
N VAL A 61 -8.08 0.36 -0.85
CA VAL A 61 -6.77 0.74 -1.38
C VAL A 61 -6.88 0.90 -2.88
N VAL A 62 -6.54 2.07 -3.39
CA VAL A 62 -6.44 2.34 -4.83
C VAL A 62 -4.97 2.26 -5.23
N THR A 63 -4.66 1.45 -6.22
CA THR A 63 -3.29 1.28 -6.74
C THR A 63 -3.32 0.94 -8.23
N SER A 64 -2.16 0.93 -8.88
CA SER A 64 -2.06 0.47 -10.28
C SER A 64 -2.38 -1.02 -10.41
N ASP A 65 -2.92 -1.42 -11.56
CA ASP A 65 -3.36 -2.79 -11.81
C ASP A 65 -2.25 -3.83 -11.62
N PHE A 66 -1.02 -3.52 -12.01
CA PHE A 66 0.13 -4.40 -11.82
C PHE A 66 0.58 -4.55 -10.36
N HIS A 67 0.27 -3.61 -9.47
CA HIS A 67 0.61 -3.69 -8.04
C HIS A 67 -0.39 -4.47 -7.18
N LYS A 68 -1.56 -4.82 -7.73
CA LYS A 68 -2.66 -5.43 -6.99
C LYS A 68 -2.23 -6.64 -6.15
N PHE A 69 -1.59 -7.62 -6.77
CA PHE A 69 -1.23 -8.87 -6.10
C PHE A 69 -0.21 -8.65 -4.97
N ARG A 70 0.77 -7.80 -5.21
CA ARG A 70 1.78 -7.45 -4.21
C ARG A 70 1.15 -6.75 -3.01
N THR A 71 0.22 -5.82 -3.25
CA THR A 71 -0.54 -5.14 -2.20
C THR A 71 -1.35 -6.12 -1.36
N LEU A 72 -2.03 -7.09 -1.99
CA LEU A 72 -2.81 -8.13 -1.29
C LEU A 72 -1.92 -9.03 -0.42
N VAL A 73 -0.75 -9.45 -0.92
CA VAL A 73 0.19 -10.29 -0.15
C VAL A 73 0.70 -9.56 1.10
N TRP A 74 1.04 -8.28 0.98
CA TRP A 74 1.49 -7.50 2.13
C TRP A 74 0.36 -7.20 3.10
N ALA A 75 -0.84 -6.87 2.63
CA ALA A 75 -2.01 -6.70 3.49
C ALA A 75 -2.36 -7.97 4.27
N TRP A 76 -2.30 -9.14 3.60
CA TRP A 76 -2.46 -10.43 4.27
C TRP A 76 -1.39 -10.67 5.34
N HIS A 77 -0.11 -10.30 5.07
CA HIS A 77 0.96 -10.42 6.07
C HIS A 77 0.69 -9.55 7.30
N LEU A 78 0.22 -8.33 7.07
CA LEU A 78 -0.07 -7.34 8.14
C LEU A 78 -1.42 -7.59 8.85
N GLY A 79 -2.22 -8.54 8.37
CA GLY A 79 -3.55 -8.83 8.92
C GLY A 79 -4.56 -7.70 8.69
N ILE A 80 -4.40 -6.93 7.60
CA ILE A 80 -5.27 -5.79 7.29
C ILE A 80 -6.34 -6.23 6.30
N PRO A 81 -7.64 -6.14 6.65
CA PRO A 81 -8.71 -6.37 5.69
C PRO A 81 -8.79 -5.20 4.70
N ILE A 82 -8.45 -5.46 3.44
CA ILE A 82 -8.49 -4.45 2.37
C ILE A 82 -9.36 -4.89 1.20
N THR A 83 -9.99 -3.92 0.56
CA THR A 83 -10.53 -4.04 -0.80
C THR A 83 -9.63 -3.27 -1.74
N VAL A 84 -9.10 -3.93 -2.77
CA VAL A 84 -8.20 -3.27 -3.74
C VAL A 84 -8.97 -2.88 -4.99
N LEU A 85 -9.00 -1.59 -5.27
CA LEU A 85 -9.40 -1.03 -6.55
C LEU A 85 -8.16 -0.73 -7.38
N THR A 86 -8.21 -1.02 -8.66
CA THR A 86 -7.07 -0.81 -9.55
C THR A 86 -7.38 0.24 -10.61
N ALA A 87 -6.42 1.17 -10.77
CA ALA A 87 -6.37 2.04 -11.92
C ALA A 87 -5.61 1.32 -13.05
N VAL A 88 -6.17 1.33 -14.25
CA VAL A 88 -5.55 0.72 -15.43
C VAL A 88 -4.34 1.54 -15.85
N THR A 89 -3.19 0.90 -15.97
CA THR A 89 -1.98 1.55 -16.47
C THR A 89 -2.07 1.69 -17.99
N LEU A 90 -1.89 2.91 -18.47
CA LEU A 90 -1.95 3.22 -19.90
C LEU A 90 -0.64 2.85 -20.63
N PRO A 91 -0.69 2.45 -21.93
CA PRO A 91 0.51 2.30 -22.76
C PRO A 91 1.29 3.65 -22.81
N PRO A 92 2.63 3.64 -23.00
CA PRO A 92 3.50 2.51 -23.35
C PRO A 92 4.11 1.77 -22.15
N HIS A 93 3.94 2.26 -20.92
CA HIS A 93 4.66 1.73 -19.73
C HIS A 93 4.11 0.41 -19.20
N ARG A 94 2.87 0.07 -19.54
CA ARG A 94 2.16 -1.10 -18.99
C ARG A 94 2.94 -2.41 -19.09
N GLN A 95 3.54 -2.70 -20.25
CA GLN A 95 4.27 -3.97 -20.45
C GLN A 95 5.54 -4.04 -19.59
N LEU A 96 6.27 -2.93 -19.46
CA LEU A 96 7.47 -2.85 -18.64
C LEU A 96 7.13 -2.98 -17.16
N ASP A 97 6.06 -2.35 -16.71
CA ASP A 97 5.62 -2.41 -15.32
C ASP A 97 5.15 -3.81 -14.94
N PHE A 98 4.39 -4.50 -15.80
CA PHE A 98 4.04 -5.90 -15.59
C PHE A 98 5.26 -6.83 -15.62
N ALA A 99 6.23 -6.60 -16.50
CA ALA A 99 7.48 -7.37 -16.53
C ALA A 99 8.28 -7.19 -15.23
N ARG A 100 8.34 -5.99 -14.68
CA ARG A 100 8.96 -5.73 -13.36
C ARG A 100 8.23 -6.47 -12.23
N GLU A 101 6.90 -6.56 -12.27
CA GLU A 101 6.13 -7.29 -11.27
C GLU A 101 6.35 -8.80 -11.32
N LEU A 102 6.65 -9.38 -12.48
CA LEU A 102 7.00 -10.80 -12.57
C LEU A 102 8.23 -11.17 -11.73
N THR A 103 9.13 -10.23 -11.48
CA THR A 103 10.29 -10.42 -10.59
C THR A 103 10.03 -9.90 -9.18
N ALA A 104 9.32 -8.78 -9.04
CA ALA A 104 9.07 -8.15 -7.75
C ALA A 104 8.04 -8.92 -6.89
N PHE A 105 7.06 -9.55 -7.52
CA PHE A 105 6.03 -10.30 -6.79
C PHE A 105 6.59 -11.56 -6.10
N PRO A 106 7.35 -12.46 -6.78
CA PRO A 106 7.96 -13.62 -6.12
C PRO A 106 8.91 -13.21 -4.98
N HIS A 107 9.67 -12.14 -5.16
CA HIS A 107 10.53 -11.60 -4.11
C HIS A 107 9.73 -11.12 -2.89
N SER A 108 8.63 -10.41 -3.10
CA SER A 108 7.77 -9.96 -2.02
C SER A 108 7.12 -11.13 -1.28
N LEU A 109 6.64 -12.14 -2.01
CA LEU A 109 6.06 -13.35 -1.44
C LEU A 109 7.10 -14.11 -0.59
N ALA A 110 8.31 -14.31 -1.11
CA ALA A 110 9.40 -14.95 -0.38
C ALA A 110 9.75 -14.20 0.93
N ARG A 111 9.80 -12.86 0.89
CA ARG A 111 10.02 -12.04 2.08
C ARG A 111 8.91 -12.18 3.11
N VAL A 112 7.65 -12.21 2.69
CA VAL A 112 6.51 -12.40 3.60
C VAL A 112 6.55 -13.78 4.25
N LEU A 113 6.78 -14.83 3.46
CA LEU A 113 6.89 -16.19 3.98
C LEU A 113 8.05 -16.34 4.96
N TRP A 114 9.20 -15.76 4.65
CA TRP A 114 10.35 -15.73 5.55
C TRP A 114 10.04 -15.01 6.87
N ARG A 115 9.45 -13.81 6.82
CA ARG A 115 9.05 -13.07 8.03
C ARG A 115 8.07 -13.88 8.90
N ARG A 116 7.11 -14.57 8.29
CA ARG A 116 6.16 -15.43 9.01
C ARG A 116 6.85 -16.64 9.62
N LEU A 117 7.76 -17.28 8.91
CA LEU A 117 8.55 -18.41 9.42
C LEU A 117 9.38 -17.99 10.63
N VAL A 118 10.10 -16.88 10.54
CA VAL A 118 10.91 -16.35 11.65
C VAL A 118 10.04 -16.03 12.86
N ALA A 119 8.92 -15.36 12.66
CA ALA A 119 7.98 -15.03 13.74
C ALA A 119 7.44 -16.29 14.43
N TRP A 120 7.12 -17.34 13.66
CA TRP A 120 6.67 -18.62 14.20
C TRP A 120 7.77 -19.33 15.02
N TRP A 121 9.03 -19.27 14.57
CA TRP A 121 10.17 -19.82 15.29
C TRP A 121 10.43 -19.09 16.63
N GLN A 122 10.24 -17.80 16.66
CA GLN A 122 10.46 -16.97 17.88
C GLN A 122 9.36 -17.14 18.93
N GLN A 123 8.21 -17.70 18.57
CA GLN A 123 7.09 -17.99 19.47
C GLN A 123 7.15 -19.40 20.09
N ARG A 124 8.12 -20.23 19.71
CA ARG A 124 8.37 -21.57 20.27
C ARG A 124 9.46 -21.56 21.31
#